data_f1f99dc69a3e8d131ceddeda521db575
#
_entry.id   f1f99dc69a3e8d131ceddeda521db575
#
_cell.length_a   1.000
_cell.length_b   1.000
_cell.length_c   1.000
_cell.angle_alpha   90.00
_cell.angle_beta   90.00
_cell.angle_gamma   90.00
#
_symmetry.space_group_name_H-M   'P 1'
#
loop_
_entity.id
_entity.type
_entity.pdbx_description
1 polymer ?
#
loop_
_entity_poly.entity_id
_entity_poly.type
_entity_poly.pdbx_seq_one_letter_code
_entity_poly.pdbx_strand_id
1 'polypeptide(L)'
;MNTERESEGLKTLGRKTEYKMDYAPEVLETFQNKHPENDYWVQFNCPEFTSLCPITGQPDFAEIKILYIPGERMVESKSLKLYLFSFRNHGDFHEDCINIIMKDLIRLMDPKYIEVIGLFTPRGGISIYPYANYGRPGTKYETLAEQRLQNHSFK
;
A
#
# COMPACT_ATOMS: atom_id res chain seq x y z
N MET A 1 7.77 17.39 22.47
CA MET A 1 6.89 16.55 21.66
C MET A 1 6.39 15.39 22.52
N ASN A 2 5.11 15.19 22.63
CA ASN A 2 4.55 14.11 23.46
C ASN A 2 4.39 12.85 22.61
N THR A 3 5.41 12.00 22.64
CA THR A 3 5.44 10.74 21.86
C THR A 3 4.32 9.78 22.24
N GLU A 4 3.81 9.85 23.49
CA GLU A 4 2.68 9.03 23.92
C GLU A 4 1.40 9.38 23.17
N ARG A 5 1.14 10.67 22.94
CA ARG A 5 -0.04 11.09 22.15
C ARG A 5 0.09 10.70 20.68
N GLU A 6 1.29 10.77 20.12
CA GLU A 6 1.53 10.43 18.72
C GLU A 6 1.38 8.94 18.47
N SER A 7 1.70 8.12 19.45
CA SER A 7 1.56 6.66 19.36
C SER A 7 0.22 6.13 19.88
N GLU A 8 -0.70 7.00 20.31
CA GLU A 8 -2.00 6.60 20.80
C GLU A 8 -2.78 5.82 19.75
N GLY A 9 -3.23 4.61 20.09
CA GLY A 9 -3.91 3.69 19.18
C GLY A 9 -3.00 2.78 18.39
N LEU A 10 -1.67 2.98 18.46
CA LEU A 10 -0.70 2.12 17.79
C LEU A 10 -0.28 0.97 18.72
N LYS A 11 -0.47 -0.27 18.26
CA LYS A 11 -0.24 -1.45 19.09
C LYS A 11 1.10 -2.12 18.85
N THR A 12 1.70 -1.93 17.67
CA THR A 12 2.94 -2.61 17.27
C THR A 12 4.20 -1.80 17.56
N LEU A 13 4.07 -0.48 17.66
CA LEU A 13 5.21 0.41 17.85
C LEU A 13 5.89 0.17 19.21
N GLY A 14 7.20 -0.10 19.19
CA GLY A 14 7.99 -0.33 20.40
C GLY A 14 7.80 -1.70 21.07
N ARG A 15 7.07 -2.61 20.44
CA ARG A 15 6.85 -3.98 20.97
C ARG A 15 7.57 -5.02 20.13
N LYS A 16 7.81 -6.18 20.76
CA LYS A 16 8.31 -7.34 20.02
C LYS A 16 7.29 -7.72 18.94
N THR A 17 7.78 -7.95 17.73
CA THR A 17 6.95 -8.15 16.57
C THR A 17 6.79 -9.63 16.25
N GLU A 18 5.55 -10.05 16.02
CA GLU A 18 5.21 -11.33 15.44
C GLU A 18 4.87 -11.13 13.96
N TYR A 19 5.55 -11.86 13.06
CA TYR A 19 5.31 -11.79 11.62
C TYR A 19 4.28 -12.81 11.21
N LYS A 20 3.19 -12.36 10.54
CA LYS A 20 2.20 -13.23 9.94
C LYS A 20 2.56 -13.47 8.48
N MET A 21 2.53 -14.73 8.05
CA MET A 21 2.86 -15.15 6.69
C MET A 21 1.63 -15.41 5.84
N ASP A 22 0.44 -15.32 6.43
CA ASP A 22 -0.84 -15.39 5.73
C ASP A 22 -1.47 -13.99 5.70
N TYR A 23 -2.19 -13.71 4.64
CA TYR A 23 -2.83 -12.41 4.42
C TYR A 23 -3.54 -11.91 5.68
N ALA A 24 -3.12 -10.76 6.18
CA ALA A 24 -3.56 -10.23 7.46
C ALA A 24 -3.77 -8.71 7.42
N PRO A 25 -4.84 -8.21 6.77
CA PRO A 25 -5.12 -6.77 6.71
C PRO A 25 -5.40 -6.16 8.09
N GLU A 26 -5.78 -6.97 9.07
CA GLU A 26 -6.07 -6.53 10.44
C GLU A 26 -4.85 -6.01 11.19
N VAL A 27 -3.63 -6.25 10.70
CA VAL A 27 -2.42 -5.72 11.36
C VAL A 27 -2.19 -4.24 11.07
N LEU A 28 -2.85 -3.70 10.05
CA LEU A 28 -2.70 -2.29 9.66
C LEU A 28 -3.21 -1.36 10.76
N GLU A 29 -2.46 -0.32 11.03
CA GLU A 29 -2.78 0.72 12.01
C GLU A 29 -2.66 2.10 11.37
N THR A 30 -3.38 3.06 11.94
CA THR A 30 -3.37 4.45 11.48
C THR A 30 -3.08 5.41 12.62
N PHE A 31 -2.64 6.60 12.25
CA PHE A 31 -2.51 7.73 13.16
C PHE A 31 -3.12 8.98 12.52
N GLN A 32 -3.38 9.99 13.33
CA GLN A 32 -4.01 11.22 12.86
C GLN A 32 -3.06 12.04 11.99
N ASN A 33 -3.56 12.50 10.84
CA ASN A 33 -2.90 13.52 10.04
C ASN A 33 -3.09 14.88 10.72
N LYS A 34 -1.99 15.54 11.04
CA LYS A 34 -2.03 16.87 11.70
C LYS A 34 -2.25 18.02 10.69
N HIS A 35 -2.20 17.74 9.40
CA HIS A 35 -2.32 18.73 8.33
C HIS A 35 -3.33 18.32 7.25
N PRO A 36 -4.59 18.01 7.65
CA PRO A 36 -5.58 17.50 6.68
C PRO A 36 -6.01 18.56 5.65
N GLU A 37 -5.78 19.85 5.95
CA GLU A 37 -6.08 20.96 5.05
C GLU A 37 -5.08 21.10 3.91
N ASN A 38 -3.91 20.46 4.01
CA ASN A 38 -2.88 20.50 2.99
C ASN A 38 -2.96 19.27 2.11
N ASP A 39 -2.75 19.45 0.80
CA ASP A 39 -2.48 18.36 -0.09
C ASP A 39 -0.97 18.16 -0.17
N TYR A 40 -0.52 16.97 0.20
CA TYR A 40 0.87 16.59 0.09
C TYR A 40 0.98 15.09 -0.20
N TRP A 41 2.08 14.72 -0.81
CA TRP A 41 2.33 13.34 -1.16
C TRP A 41 3.06 12.62 -0.03
N VAL A 42 2.61 11.40 0.26
CA VAL A 42 3.38 10.42 1.04
C VAL A 42 3.68 9.25 0.14
N GLN A 43 4.95 8.89 0.02
CA GLN A 43 5.37 7.79 -0.84
C GLN A 43 6.10 6.73 -0.03
N PHE A 44 5.69 5.48 -0.21
CA PHE A 44 6.40 4.32 0.30
C PHE A 44 7.02 3.56 -0.86
N ASN A 45 8.30 3.25 -0.75
CA ASN A 45 8.99 2.35 -1.66
C ASN A 45 9.30 1.07 -0.90
N CYS A 46 8.73 -0.04 -1.35
CA CYS A 46 8.78 -1.32 -0.64
C CYS A 46 9.45 -2.37 -1.55
N PRO A 47 10.79 -2.44 -1.54
CA PRO A 47 11.54 -3.26 -2.52
C PRO A 47 11.59 -4.75 -2.19
N GLU A 48 11.08 -5.17 -1.05
CA GLU A 48 11.22 -6.55 -0.56
C GLU A 48 9.90 -7.33 -0.56
N PHE A 49 8.93 -6.91 -1.37
CA PHE A 49 7.64 -7.58 -1.43
C PHE A 49 7.77 -8.95 -2.08
N THR A 50 7.07 -9.94 -1.50
CA THR A 50 6.99 -11.29 -2.06
C THR A 50 5.59 -11.87 -1.84
N SER A 51 5.15 -12.65 -2.81
CA SER A 51 3.89 -13.41 -2.76
C SER A 51 4.11 -14.75 -3.47
N LEU A 52 3.05 -15.55 -3.62
CA LEU A 52 3.14 -16.82 -4.33
C LEU A 52 2.31 -16.76 -5.61
N CYS A 53 2.82 -17.44 -6.66
CA CYS A 53 2.02 -17.70 -7.84
C CYS A 53 0.88 -18.67 -7.48
N PRO A 54 -0.39 -18.33 -7.77
CA PRO A 54 -1.53 -19.17 -7.37
C PRO A 54 -1.58 -20.50 -8.13
N ILE A 55 -0.85 -20.60 -9.25
CA ILE A 55 -0.84 -21.81 -10.09
C ILE A 55 0.32 -22.73 -9.70
N THR A 56 1.55 -22.18 -9.59
CA THR A 56 2.77 -22.97 -9.40
C THR A 56 3.27 -23.01 -7.97
N GLY A 57 2.81 -22.07 -7.12
CA GLY A 57 3.33 -21.90 -5.75
C GLY A 57 4.74 -21.32 -5.68
N GLN A 58 5.30 -20.91 -6.82
CA GLN A 58 6.62 -20.26 -6.82
C GLN A 58 6.53 -18.86 -6.24
N PRO A 59 7.57 -18.42 -5.50
CA PRO A 59 7.58 -17.04 -4.98
C PRO A 59 7.75 -16.03 -6.10
N ASP A 60 6.98 -14.96 -6.00
CA ASP A 60 7.09 -13.77 -6.82
C ASP A 60 7.70 -12.65 -5.98
N PHE A 61 8.54 -11.83 -6.59
CA PHE A 61 9.22 -10.71 -5.94
C PHE A 61 8.89 -9.42 -6.67
N ALA A 62 8.74 -8.34 -5.89
CA ALA A 62 8.43 -7.03 -6.46
C ALA A 62 8.92 -5.89 -5.58
N GLU A 63 9.10 -4.74 -6.21
CA GLU A 63 9.06 -3.46 -5.52
C GLU A 63 7.65 -2.93 -5.59
N ILE A 64 7.05 -2.63 -4.44
CA ILE A 64 5.74 -1.99 -4.37
C ILE A 64 5.96 -0.52 -4.07
N LYS A 65 5.35 0.35 -4.88
CA LYS A 65 5.34 1.79 -4.64
C LYS A 65 3.93 2.22 -4.32
N ILE A 66 3.76 2.89 -3.19
CA ILE A 66 2.48 3.41 -2.72
C ILE A 66 2.64 4.91 -2.61
N LEU A 67 1.78 5.67 -3.28
CA LEU A 67 1.81 7.12 -3.28
C LEU A 67 0.41 7.62 -2.98
N TYR A 68 0.25 8.43 -1.91
CA TYR A 68 -1.09 8.91 -1.57
C TYR A 68 -1.08 10.33 -1.04
N ILE A 69 -2.25 10.96 -1.10
CA ILE A 69 -2.56 12.24 -0.45
C ILE A 69 -3.46 11.92 0.73
N PRO A 70 -2.99 12.10 1.98
CA PRO A 70 -3.77 11.70 3.14
C PRO A 70 -4.97 12.60 3.40
N GLY A 71 -6.07 12.00 3.87
CA GLY A 71 -7.18 12.69 4.50
C GLY A 71 -6.92 12.86 5.99
N GLU A 72 -7.86 12.39 6.82
CA GLU A 72 -7.76 12.51 8.28
C GLU A 72 -6.79 11.50 8.90
N ARG A 73 -6.58 10.35 8.27
CA ARG A 73 -5.77 9.25 8.83
C ARG A 73 -4.62 8.91 7.90
N MET A 74 -3.51 8.51 8.50
CA MET A 74 -2.30 8.06 7.79
C MET A 74 -1.94 6.65 8.24
N VAL A 75 -1.45 5.82 7.31
CA VAL A 75 -1.00 4.48 7.66
C VAL A 75 0.33 4.54 8.41
N GLU A 76 0.43 3.74 9.48
CA GLU A 76 1.66 3.62 10.25
C GLU A 76 2.61 2.66 9.54
N SER A 77 3.88 3.06 9.37
CA SER A 77 4.85 2.38 8.49
C SER A 77 5.24 0.98 8.97
N LYS A 78 5.35 0.76 10.29
CA LYS A 78 5.68 -0.57 10.82
C LYS A 78 4.53 -1.56 10.57
N SER A 79 3.29 -1.12 10.76
CA SER A 79 2.13 -1.95 10.47
C SER A 79 1.99 -2.24 8.99
N LEU A 80 2.33 -1.27 8.13
CA LEU A 80 2.38 -1.48 6.69
C LEU A 80 3.41 -2.55 6.32
N LYS A 81 4.58 -2.52 6.92
CA LYS A 81 5.63 -3.54 6.73
C LYS A 81 5.09 -4.92 7.09
N LEU A 82 4.43 -5.06 8.23
CA LEU A 82 3.85 -6.33 8.67
C LEU A 82 2.74 -6.81 7.74
N TYR A 83 1.91 -5.88 7.27
CA TYR A 83 0.85 -6.17 6.32
C TYR A 83 1.41 -6.71 5.00
N LEU A 84 2.39 -6.02 4.42
CA LEU A 84 3.02 -6.46 3.15
C LEU A 84 3.73 -7.80 3.33
N PHE A 85 4.38 -8.03 4.47
CA PHE A 85 4.99 -9.31 4.78
C PHE A 85 3.97 -10.45 4.83
N SER A 86 2.73 -10.17 5.22
CA SER A 86 1.68 -11.18 5.29
C SER A 86 1.29 -11.78 3.94
N PHE A 87 1.71 -11.17 2.83
CA PHE A 87 1.51 -11.73 1.49
C PHE A 87 2.49 -12.85 1.15
N ARG A 88 3.51 -13.08 1.96
CA ARG A 88 4.63 -13.98 1.61
C ARG A 88 4.17 -15.36 1.15
N ASN A 89 3.16 -15.93 1.80
CA ASN A 89 2.60 -17.23 1.45
C ASN A 89 1.20 -17.11 0.81
N HIS A 90 0.81 -15.91 0.43
CA HIS A 90 -0.49 -15.64 -0.18
C HIS A 90 -0.40 -15.77 -1.70
N GLY A 91 -1.27 -16.61 -2.28
CA GLY A 91 -1.28 -16.88 -3.71
C GLY A 91 -2.28 -16.04 -4.47
N ASP A 92 -1.81 -14.95 -5.09
CA ASP A 92 -2.59 -14.12 -5.99
C ASP A 92 -1.78 -13.76 -7.23
N PHE A 93 -2.47 -13.46 -8.34
CA PHE A 93 -1.80 -12.88 -9.50
C PHE A 93 -1.29 -11.48 -9.16
N HIS A 94 -0.28 -11.01 -9.91
CA HIS A 94 0.35 -9.70 -9.69
C HIS A 94 -0.67 -8.57 -9.67
N GLU A 95 -1.59 -8.58 -10.64
CA GLU A 95 -2.65 -7.58 -10.78
C GLU A 95 -3.60 -7.57 -9.57
N ASP A 96 -3.92 -8.75 -9.06
CA ASP A 96 -4.78 -8.89 -7.88
C ASP A 96 -4.09 -8.34 -6.63
N CYS A 97 -2.81 -8.68 -6.43
CA CYS A 97 -2.04 -8.20 -5.28
C CYS A 97 -2.09 -6.66 -5.19
N ILE A 98 -1.86 -5.97 -6.30
CA ILE A 98 -1.84 -4.52 -6.34
C ILE A 98 -3.21 -3.92 -6.00
N ASN A 99 -4.26 -4.50 -6.56
CA ASN A 99 -5.63 -4.03 -6.29
C ASN A 99 -6.06 -4.31 -4.86
N ILE A 100 -5.69 -5.46 -4.28
CA ILE A 100 -5.98 -5.80 -2.88
C ILE A 100 -5.30 -4.80 -1.95
N ILE A 101 -4.02 -4.52 -2.17
CA ILE A 101 -3.26 -3.55 -1.35
C ILE A 101 -3.94 -2.18 -1.41
N MET A 102 -4.28 -1.70 -2.61
CA MET A 102 -4.94 -0.41 -2.76
C MET A 102 -6.29 -0.37 -2.03
N LYS A 103 -7.13 -1.39 -2.21
CA LYS A 103 -8.46 -1.44 -1.59
C LYS A 103 -8.38 -1.52 -0.07
N ASP A 104 -7.43 -2.28 0.47
CA ASP A 104 -7.22 -2.35 1.92
C ASP A 104 -6.82 -0.99 2.50
N LEU A 105 -5.93 -0.27 1.81
CA LEU A 105 -5.49 1.05 2.24
C LEU A 105 -6.60 2.11 2.10
N ILE A 106 -7.46 1.99 1.08
CA ILE A 106 -8.63 2.86 0.95
C ILE A 106 -9.57 2.66 2.14
N ARG A 107 -9.89 1.42 2.48
CA ARG A 107 -10.76 1.11 3.62
C ARG A 107 -10.17 1.58 4.94
N LEU A 108 -8.84 1.44 5.08
CA LEU A 108 -8.14 1.82 6.30
C LEU A 108 -8.13 3.32 6.53
N MET A 109 -7.80 4.11 5.49
CA MET A 109 -7.44 5.53 5.65
C MET A 109 -8.47 6.49 5.10
N ASP A 110 -9.31 6.08 4.16
CA ASP A 110 -10.13 6.99 3.33
C ASP A 110 -9.27 8.14 2.78
N PRO A 111 -8.24 7.83 1.97
CA PRO A 111 -7.33 8.85 1.46
C PRO A 111 -8.03 9.73 0.44
N LYS A 112 -7.52 10.95 0.23
CA LYS A 112 -8.00 11.82 -0.85
C LYS A 112 -7.65 11.25 -2.21
N TYR A 113 -6.45 10.69 -2.33
CA TYR A 113 -5.93 10.03 -3.53
C TYR A 113 -4.96 8.93 -3.11
N ILE A 114 -4.94 7.85 -3.86
CA ILE A 114 -3.93 6.79 -3.69
C ILE A 114 -3.64 6.12 -5.01
N GLU A 115 -2.39 5.75 -5.21
CA GLU A 115 -1.97 4.87 -6.29
C GLU A 115 -1.02 3.80 -5.75
N VAL A 116 -1.08 2.63 -6.35
CA VAL A 116 -0.19 1.52 -6.05
C VAL A 116 0.34 0.96 -7.35
N ILE A 117 1.66 0.81 -7.43
CA ILE A 117 2.31 0.17 -8.57
C ILE A 117 3.18 -0.98 -8.08
N GLY A 118 3.13 -2.09 -8.81
CA GLY A 118 4.01 -3.22 -8.57
C GLY A 118 5.03 -3.34 -9.69
N LEU A 119 6.30 -3.44 -9.34
CA LEU A 119 7.38 -3.70 -10.27
C LEU A 119 7.86 -5.13 -10.01
N PHE A 120 7.19 -6.11 -10.62
CA PHE A 120 7.50 -7.51 -10.41
C PHE A 120 8.71 -7.93 -11.23
N THR A 121 9.57 -8.75 -10.61
CA THR A 121 10.75 -9.30 -11.30
C THR A 121 10.32 -10.20 -12.44
N PRO A 122 11.11 -10.25 -13.54
CA PRO A 122 10.74 -11.05 -14.71
C PRO A 122 10.66 -12.54 -14.39
N ARG A 123 9.68 -13.19 -15.00
CA ARG A 123 9.53 -14.65 -15.03
C ARG A 123 9.35 -15.08 -16.48
N GLY A 124 10.20 -15.99 -16.95
CA GLY A 124 10.19 -16.37 -18.36
C GLY A 124 10.48 -15.23 -19.31
N GLY A 125 11.25 -14.22 -18.86
CA GLY A 125 11.58 -13.04 -19.63
C GLY A 125 10.50 -11.95 -19.66
N ILE A 126 9.38 -12.14 -18.91
CA ILE A 126 8.29 -11.16 -18.87
C ILE A 126 8.21 -10.52 -17.48
N SER A 127 8.34 -9.20 -17.43
CA SER A 127 8.02 -8.43 -16.23
C SER A 127 6.62 -7.83 -16.35
N ILE A 128 5.90 -7.74 -15.23
CA ILE A 128 4.53 -7.22 -15.17
C ILE A 128 4.51 -6.07 -14.18
N TYR A 129 4.04 -4.90 -14.61
CA TYR A 129 3.99 -3.69 -13.80
C TYR A 129 2.55 -3.17 -13.70
N PRO A 130 1.70 -3.78 -12.85
CA PRO A 130 0.34 -3.28 -12.69
C PRO A 130 0.34 -1.94 -11.96
N TYR A 131 -0.52 -1.04 -12.40
CA TYR A 131 -0.74 0.28 -11.83
C TYR A 131 -2.22 0.45 -11.55
N ALA A 132 -2.57 0.78 -10.33
CA ALA A 132 -3.94 1.09 -9.94
C ALA A 132 -3.97 2.40 -9.17
N ASN A 133 -5.03 3.19 -9.36
CA ASN A 133 -5.21 4.40 -8.59
C ASN A 133 -6.67 4.65 -8.23
N TYR A 134 -6.88 5.59 -7.32
CA TYR A 134 -8.19 5.98 -6.83
C TYR A 134 -8.12 7.43 -6.37
N GLY A 135 -9.11 8.20 -6.76
CA GLY A 135 -9.38 9.54 -6.23
C GLY A 135 -10.75 9.57 -5.60
N ARG A 136 -10.87 10.25 -4.45
CA ARG A 136 -12.14 10.32 -3.71
C ARG A 136 -13.24 10.80 -4.64
N PRO A 137 -14.36 10.01 -4.81
CA PRO A 137 -15.42 10.36 -5.75
C PRO A 137 -16.07 11.71 -5.47
N GLY A 138 -16.42 12.42 -6.54
CA GLY A 138 -17.06 13.73 -6.43
C GLY A 138 -16.15 14.87 -6.01
N THR A 139 -14.84 14.67 -6.05
CA THR A 139 -13.85 15.67 -5.67
C THR A 139 -12.83 15.91 -6.80
N LYS A 140 -12.01 16.94 -6.63
CA LYS A 140 -10.89 17.21 -7.56
C LYS A 140 -9.89 16.05 -7.65
N TYR A 141 -9.86 15.18 -6.65
CA TYR A 141 -8.92 14.03 -6.65
C TYR A 141 -9.37 12.92 -7.59
N GLU A 142 -10.65 12.85 -7.91
CA GLU A 142 -11.16 11.96 -8.96
C GLU A 142 -10.60 12.37 -10.33
N THR A 143 -10.58 13.67 -10.62
CA THR A 143 -9.97 14.22 -11.84
C THR A 143 -8.45 13.95 -11.85
N LEU A 144 -7.78 14.13 -10.71
CA LEU A 144 -6.37 13.82 -10.58
C LEU A 144 -6.10 12.35 -10.92
N ALA A 145 -6.94 11.43 -10.43
CA ALA A 145 -6.80 10.01 -10.71
C ALA A 145 -6.93 9.70 -12.21
N GLU A 146 -7.89 10.31 -12.89
CA GLU A 146 -8.07 10.16 -14.33
C GLU A 146 -6.84 10.67 -15.11
N GLN A 147 -6.33 11.83 -14.74
CA GLN A 147 -5.15 12.42 -15.38
C GLN A 147 -3.91 11.55 -15.21
N ARG A 148 -3.69 11.04 -14.00
CA ARG A 148 -2.52 10.21 -13.73
C ARG A 148 -2.61 8.86 -14.42
N LEU A 149 -3.81 8.29 -14.54
CA LEU A 149 -4.02 7.04 -15.27
C LEU A 149 -3.73 7.23 -16.77
N GLN A 150 -4.22 8.32 -17.36
CA GLN A 150 -4.02 8.63 -18.78
C GLN A 150 -2.56 8.93 -19.11
N ASN A 151 -1.83 9.54 -18.19
CA ASN A 151 -0.46 9.98 -18.40
C ASN A 151 0.58 8.98 -17.84
N HIS A 152 0.15 7.80 -17.45
CA HIS A 152 1.04 6.80 -16.87
C HIS A 152 2.13 6.39 -17.87
N SER A 153 3.36 6.34 -17.38
CA SER A 153 4.53 5.98 -18.18
C SER A 153 5.53 5.20 -17.31
N PHE A 154 6.19 4.22 -17.92
CA PHE A 154 7.22 3.41 -17.24
C PHE A 154 8.62 3.97 -17.41
N LYS A 155 8.76 5.05 -18.13
CA LYS A 155 10.06 5.66 -18.39
C LYS A 155 10.52 6.54 -17.25
#